data_ef30a8cbb309e052779437dea3822b4f
#
_entry.id   ef30a8cbb309e052779437dea3822b4f
#
_cell.length_a   1.000
_cell.length_b   1.000
_cell.length_c   1.000
_cell.angle_alpha   90.00
_cell.angle_beta   90.00
_cell.angle_gamma   90.00
#
_symmetry.space_group_name_H-M   'P 1'
#
loop_
_entity.id
_entity.type
_entity.pdbx_description
1 polymer ?
#
loop_
_entity_poly.entity_id
_entity_poly.type
_entity_poly.pdbx_seq_one_letter_code
_entity_poly.pdbx_strand_id
1 'polypeptide(L)'
;MAQQIVVDPITRIEGHLRIECEVDDGQITNARSIGTMWRGIENILKGRDPREAWIIAQRICGVCTTVHGLASVRAVENALNLEIPVNAQLIRNLIVGAHCIADNMIHFYILSAVDWADIASAALKADPLAASQLAQQLSPWKHNSAQEFAQVQARLKKLIESGQLGPFASGYWGHPAFHLEPNVNLIAAVHYFQALDHQRKINKIVSILGSKTPHIQRSEEHTSELQSPTSIS
;
A
#
# COMPACT_ATOMS: atom_id res chain seq x y z
N MET A 1 9.90 -23.69 32.07
CA MET A 1 9.97 -24.39 30.76
C MET A 1 9.72 -23.35 29.68
N ALA A 2 10.62 -23.26 28.73
CA ALA A 2 10.47 -22.33 27.65
C ALA A 2 9.17 -22.63 26.86
N GLN A 3 8.37 -21.60 26.67
CA GLN A 3 7.14 -21.65 25.86
C GLN A 3 7.46 -21.19 24.45
N GLN A 4 7.02 -21.95 23.44
CA GLN A 4 7.08 -21.51 22.06
C GLN A 4 5.82 -20.73 21.70
N ILE A 5 5.99 -19.52 21.19
CA ILE A 5 4.93 -18.67 20.66
C ILE A 5 5.16 -18.53 19.14
N VAL A 6 4.10 -18.79 18.39
CA VAL A 6 4.11 -18.66 16.92
C VAL A 6 3.04 -17.68 16.51
N VAL A 7 3.43 -16.66 15.73
CA VAL A 7 2.52 -15.71 15.08
C VAL A 7 2.61 -15.93 13.58
N ASP A 8 1.55 -16.50 12.99
CA ASP A 8 1.50 -16.89 11.58
C ASP A 8 0.06 -16.75 11.03
N PRO A 9 -0.18 -15.87 10.08
CA PRO A 9 0.74 -14.86 9.54
C PRO A 9 0.83 -13.61 10.42
N ILE A 10 1.91 -12.83 10.25
CA ILE A 10 1.92 -11.43 10.67
C ILE A 10 0.97 -10.67 9.72
N THR A 11 0.06 -9.90 10.29
CA THR A 11 -0.93 -9.11 9.54
C THR A 11 -0.50 -7.67 9.34
N ARG A 12 -1.24 -6.93 8.50
CA ARG A 12 -1.00 -5.51 8.17
C ARG A 12 0.35 -5.25 7.52
N ILE A 13 0.86 -6.23 6.80
CA ILE A 13 2.06 -6.15 5.98
C ILE A 13 1.74 -6.70 4.57
N GLU A 14 2.63 -6.44 3.63
CA GLU A 14 2.65 -7.13 2.35
C GLU A 14 3.57 -8.35 2.43
N GLY A 15 3.12 -9.47 1.85
CA GLY A 15 3.83 -10.75 1.86
C GLY A 15 3.43 -11.65 3.02
N HIS A 16 4.20 -12.72 3.22
CA HIS A 16 3.92 -13.76 4.20
C HIS A 16 5.08 -13.89 5.18
N LEU A 17 4.85 -13.37 6.38
CA LEU A 17 5.82 -13.40 7.48
C LEU A 17 5.26 -14.21 8.63
N ARG A 18 6.08 -15.10 9.16
CA ARG A 18 5.86 -15.83 10.39
C ARG A 18 6.93 -15.46 11.40
N ILE A 19 6.56 -15.26 12.63
CA ILE A 19 7.48 -15.04 13.75
C ILE A 19 7.35 -16.20 14.74
N GLU A 20 8.47 -16.79 15.10
CA GLU A 20 8.57 -17.78 16.16
C GLU A 20 9.41 -17.25 17.28
N CYS A 21 8.91 -17.34 18.52
CA CYS A 21 9.62 -16.90 19.72
C CYS A 21 9.69 -18.02 20.74
N GLU A 22 10.82 -18.13 21.42
CA GLU A 22 10.99 -18.90 22.64
C GLU A 22 10.92 -17.94 23.83
N VAL A 23 10.02 -18.22 24.76
CA VAL A 23 9.79 -17.38 25.94
C VAL A 23 10.05 -18.19 27.19
N ASP A 24 10.94 -17.73 28.05
CA ASP A 24 11.21 -18.31 29.33
C ASP A 24 11.15 -17.22 30.43
N ASP A 25 10.40 -17.48 31.47
CA ASP A 25 10.15 -16.53 32.61
C ASP A 25 9.68 -15.13 32.11
N GLY A 26 8.79 -15.11 31.10
CA GLY A 26 8.23 -13.88 30.53
C GLY A 26 9.19 -13.08 29.63
N GLN A 27 10.38 -13.60 29.37
CA GLN A 27 11.36 -12.97 28.47
C GLN A 27 11.54 -13.77 27.18
N ILE A 28 11.68 -13.06 26.06
CA ILE A 28 12.01 -13.67 24.78
C ILE A 28 13.50 -14.03 24.79
N THR A 29 13.80 -15.32 24.78
CA THR A 29 15.17 -15.84 24.78
C THR A 29 15.68 -16.10 23.36
N ASN A 30 14.78 -16.35 22.40
CA ASN A 30 15.11 -16.54 20.99
C ASN A 30 13.95 -16.08 20.12
N ALA A 31 14.24 -15.52 18.95
CA ALA A 31 13.22 -15.13 17.98
C ALA A 31 13.71 -15.36 16.55
N ARG A 32 12.82 -15.87 15.71
CA ARG A 32 13.07 -16.13 14.27
C ARG A 32 12.02 -15.47 13.42
N SER A 33 12.46 -14.82 12.36
CA SER A 33 11.64 -14.25 11.31
C SER A 33 11.73 -15.16 10.08
N ILE A 34 10.59 -15.63 9.59
CA ILE A 34 10.50 -16.64 8.55
C ILE A 34 9.60 -16.13 7.42
N GLY A 35 10.17 -15.98 6.22
CA GLY A 35 9.38 -15.78 5.00
C GLY A 35 8.78 -17.11 4.55
N THR A 36 7.46 -17.23 4.62
CA THR A 36 6.77 -18.50 4.30
C THR A 36 6.37 -18.63 2.83
N MET A 37 6.52 -17.55 2.04
CA MET A 37 6.23 -17.55 0.61
C MET A 37 7.51 -17.36 -0.20
N TRP A 38 8.15 -18.47 -0.55
CA TRP A 38 9.32 -18.46 -1.43
C TRP A 38 8.92 -18.91 -2.85
N ARG A 39 9.23 -18.11 -3.85
CA ARG A 39 8.91 -18.37 -5.26
C ARG A 39 10.14 -18.62 -6.13
N GLY A 40 11.32 -18.64 -5.55
CA GLY A 40 12.58 -18.94 -6.24
C GLY A 40 12.98 -17.92 -7.30
N ILE A 41 12.65 -16.66 -7.16
CA ILE A 41 12.99 -15.59 -8.12
C ILE A 41 14.48 -15.58 -8.42
N GLU A 42 15.32 -15.74 -7.40
CA GLU A 42 16.76 -15.83 -7.50
C GLU A 42 17.24 -17.01 -8.36
N ASN A 43 16.52 -18.12 -8.35
CA ASN A 43 16.81 -19.27 -9.21
C ASN A 43 16.29 -19.06 -10.64
N ILE A 44 15.15 -18.39 -10.79
CA ILE A 44 14.61 -18.07 -12.11
C ILE A 44 15.52 -17.13 -12.89
N LEU A 45 16.22 -16.24 -12.18
CA LEU A 45 17.14 -15.27 -12.80
C LEU A 45 18.49 -15.86 -13.23
N LYS A 46 18.89 -17.02 -12.68
CA LYS A 46 20.15 -17.66 -13.05
C LYS A 46 20.19 -18.02 -14.53
N GLY A 47 21.24 -17.58 -15.23
CA GLY A 47 21.47 -17.87 -16.64
C GLY A 47 20.60 -17.06 -17.62
N ARG A 48 19.80 -16.10 -17.12
CA ARG A 48 19.02 -15.19 -17.97
C ARG A 48 19.82 -13.94 -18.34
N ASP A 49 19.38 -13.30 -19.41
CA ASP A 49 19.92 -12.00 -19.80
C ASP A 49 19.62 -10.98 -18.68
N PRO A 50 20.64 -10.30 -18.13
CA PRO A 50 20.42 -9.31 -17.08
C PRO A 50 19.48 -8.16 -17.50
N ARG A 51 19.36 -7.87 -18.80
CA ARG A 51 18.44 -6.86 -19.33
C ARG A 51 16.95 -7.26 -19.15
N GLU A 52 16.65 -8.53 -18.98
CA GLU A 52 15.31 -9.05 -18.72
C GLU A 52 14.99 -9.19 -17.21
N ALA A 53 16.00 -9.08 -16.36
CA ALA A 53 15.86 -9.35 -14.92
C ALA A 53 14.78 -8.49 -14.25
N TRP A 54 14.62 -7.23 -14.66
CA TRP A 54 13.63 -6.33 -14.10
C TRP A 54 12.18 -6.77 -14.36
N ILE A 55 11.91 -7.41 -15.51
CA ILE A 55 10.58 -7.94 -15.86
C ILE A 55 10.16 -9.02 -14.86
N ILE A 56 11.11 -9.84 -14.43
CA ILE A 56 10.89 -10.92 -13.48
C ILE A 56 10.87 -10.37 -12.05
N ALA A 57 11.87 -9.55 -11.70
CA ALA A 57 12.02 -9.00 -10.35
C ALA A 57 10.81 -8.16 -9.90
N GLN A 58 10.18 -7.39 -10.79
CA GLN A 58 8.99 -6.62 -10.42
C GLN A 58 7.81 -7.51 -10.01
N ARG A 59 7.79 -8.81 -10.39
CA ARG A 59 6.74 -9.75 -9.98
C ARG A 59 6.89 -10.24 -8.54
N ILE A 60 7.90 -9.79 -7.83
CA ILE A 60 8.04 -10.06 -6.39
C ILE A 60 6.85 -9.49 -5.64
N CYS A 61 6.39 -8.29 -6.01
CA CYS A 61 5.30 -7.61 -5.32
C CYS A 61 4.43 -6.79 -6.28
N GLY A 62 3.11 -6.90 -6.16
CA GLY A 62 2.14 -6.11 -6.93
C GLY A 62 1.76 -4.79 -6.24
N VAL A 63 1.87 -4.70 -4.93
CA VAL A 63 1.61 -3.48 -4.14
C VAL A 63 2.77 -2.50 -4.31
N CYS A 64 4.02 -2.94 -4.09
CA CYS A 64 5.23 -2.16 -4.32
C CYS A 64 5.71 -2.24 -5.79
N THR A 65 4.83 -2.00 -6.69
CA THR A 65 4.82 -2.40 -8.11
C THR A 65 6.04 -1.98 -8.94
N THR A 66 6.74 -0.92 -8.59
CA THR A 66 7.87 -0.39 -9.37
C THR A 66 9.23 -0.58 -8.70
N VAL A 67 9.27 -0.69 -7.38
CA VAL A 67 10.53 -0.66 -6.61
C VAL A 67 11.45 -1.83 -6.90
N HIS A 68 10.90 -3.05 -7.02
CA HIS A 68 11.73 -4.22 -7.34
C HIS A 68 12.26 -4.18 -8.78
N GLY A 69 11.45 -3.72 -9.73
CA GLY A 69 11.89 -3.50 -11.11
C GLY A 69 13.00 -2.46 -11.18
N LEU A 70 12.81 -1.32 -10.53
CA LEU A 70 13.79 -0.25 -10.52
C LEU A 70 15.10 -0.66 -9.81
N ALA A 71 15.00 -1.39 -8.70
CA ALA A 71 16.18 -1.92 -8.02
C ALA A 71 16.97 -2.88 -8.93
N SER A 72 16.29 -3.74 -9.67
CA SER A 72 16.89 -4.65 -10.64
C SER A 72 17.57 -3.87 -11.78
N VAL A 73 16.90 -2.88 -12.36
CA VAL A 73 17.47 -2.03 -13.42
C VAL A 73 18.73 -1.34 -12.93
N ARG A 74 18.67 -0.67 -11.78
CA ARG A 74 19.85 0.01 -11.19
C ARG A 74 21.03 -0.92 -10.90
N ALA A 75 20.74 -2.15 -10.46
CA ALA A 75 21.78 -3.15 -10.23
C ALA A 75 22.53 -3.50 -11.54
N VAL A 76 21.78 -3.69 -12.64
CA VAL A 76 22.36 -4.00 -13.96
C VAL A 76 23.10 -2.79 -14.53
N GLU A 77 22.52 -1.59 -14.47
CA GLU A 77 23.17 -0.35 -14.90
C GLU A 77 24.50 -0.11 -14.18
N ASN A 78 24.51 -0.32 -12.87
CA ASN A 78 25.72 -0.21 -12.07
C ASN A 78 26.78 -1.27 -12.45
N ALA A 79 26.36 -2.51 -12.68
CA ALA A 79 27.26 -3.58 -13.09
C ALA A 79 27.89 -3.35 -14.48
N LEU A 80 27.14 -2.72 -15.38
CA LEU A 80 27.57 -2.39 -16.75
C LEU A 80 28.19 -0.99 -16.86
N ASN A 81 28.22 -0.23 -15.79
CA ASN A 81 28.69 1.17 -15.73
C ASN A 81 28.01 2.06 -16.81
N LEU A 82 26.68 1.96 -16.92
CA LEU A 82 25.90 2.71 -17.89
C LEU A 82 25.64 4.15 -17.43
N GLU A 83 25.82 5.10 -18.32
CA GLU A 83 25.37 6.47 -18.12
C GLU A 83 23.89 6.61 -18.52
N ILE A 84 23.06 7.00 -17.57
CA ILE A 84 21.62 7.07 -17.76
C ILE A 84 21.21 8.47 -18.21
N PRO A 85 20.48 8.61 -19.34
CA PRO A 85 20.01 9.91 -19.83
C PRO A 85 19.19 10.65 -18.77
N VAL A 86 19.35 11.98 -18.72
CA VAL A 86 18.67 12.84 -17.71
C VAL A 86 17.15 12.66 -17.76
N ASN A 87 16.56 12.58 -18.96
CA ASN A 87 15.11 12.39 -19.11
C ASN A 87 14.64 11.06 -18.54
N ALA A 88 15.41 9.98 -18.70
CA ALA A 88 15.10 8.68 -18.10
C ALA A 88 15.12 8.77 -16.57
N GLN A 89 16.10 9.46 -15.99
CA GLN A 89 16.17 9.69 -14.53
C GLN A 89 14.95 10.50 -14.02
N LEU A 90 14.55 11.55 -14.76
CA LEU A 90 13.38 12.37 -14.41
C LEU A 90 12.08 11.56 -14.46
N ILE A 91 11.88 10.74 -15.50
CA ILE A 91 10.70 9.85 -15.61
C ILE A 91 10.67 8.84 -14.47
N ARG A 92 11.80 8.23 -14.15
CA ARG A 92 11.94 7.33 -12.98
C ARG A 92 11.53 8.03 -11.69
N ASN A 93 12.00 9.24 -11.48
CA ASN A 93 11.70 9.99 -10.28
C ASN A 93 10.21 10.34 -10.19
N LEU A 94 9.56 10.66 -11.32
CA LEU A 94 8.10 10.90 -11.36
C LEU A 94 7.31 9.63 -11.05
N ILE A 95 7.70 8.48 -11.61
CA ILE A 95 7.05 7.18 -11.33
C ILE A 95 7.21 6.81 -9.85
N VAL A 96 8.44 6.91 -9.32
CA VAL A 96 8.72 6.60 -7.91
C VAL A 96 8.03 7.57 -6.98
N GLY A 97 8.00 8.87 -7.30
CA GLY A 97 7.28 9.89 -6.52
C GLY A 97 5.78 9.62 -6.46
N ALA A 98 5.16 9.30 -7.60
CA ALA A 98 3.75 8.92 -7.64
C ALA A 98 3.49 7.64 -6.84
N HIS A 99 4.34 6.62 -6.99
CA HIS A 99 4.24 5.39 -6.22
C HIS A 99 4.40 5.64 -4.72
N CYS A 100 5.37 6.46 -4.31
CA CYS A 100 5.60 6.81 -2.91
C CYS A 100 4.36 7.47 -2.27
N ILE A 101 3.69 8.38 -2.97
CA ILE A 101 2.45 9.00 -2.48
C ILE A 101 1.36 7.93 -2.32
N ALA A 102 1.14 7.09 -3.33
CA ALA A 102 0.14 6.01 -3.29
C ALA A 102 0.43 5.02 -2.15
N ASP A 103 1.69 4.64 -1.97
CA ASP A 103 2.13 3.67 -0.98
C ASP A 103 1.95 4.17 0.46
N ASN A 104 2.28 5.44 0.73
CA ASN A 104 1.99 6.06 2.02
C ASN A 104 0.49 6.10 2.33
N MET A 105 -0.35 6.35 1.34
CA MET A 105 -1.81 6.31 1.50
C MET A 105 -2.30 4.89 1.79
N ILE A 106 -1.78 3.89 1.09
CA ILE A 106 -2.09 2.47 1.34
C ILE A 106 -1.67 2.09 2.76
N HIS A 107 -0.44 2.42 3.13
CA HIS A 107 0.09 2.05 4.44
C HIS A 107 -0.73 2.66 5.57
N PHE A 108 -1.00 3.96 5.51
CA PHE A 108 -1.74 4.64 6.56
C PHE A 108 -3.21 4.19 6.62
N TYR A 109 -3.96 4.32 5.51
CA TYR A 109 -5.41 4.11 5.52
C TYR A 109 -5.80 2.64 5.43
N ILE A 110 -5.11 1.83 4.62
CA ILE A 110 -5.54 0.46 4.32
C ILE A 110 -4.90 -0.55 5.26
N LEU A 111 -3.64 -0.35 5.65
CA LEU A 111 -2.94 -1.26 6.55
C LEU A 111 -3.09 -0.87 8.02
N SER A 112 -2.93 0.41 8.37
CA SER A 112 -2.88 0.83 9.77
C SER A 112 -4.22 1.33 10.31
N ALA A 113 -4.90 2.24 9.61
CA ALA A 113 -6.09 2.91 10.13
C ALA A 113 -7.28 1.97 10.36
N VAL A 114 -7.37 0.89 9.62
CA VAL A 114 -8.45 -0.11 9.78
C VAL A 114 -8.44 -0.83 11.13
N ASP A 115 -7.32 -0.87 11.82
CA ASP A 115 -7.25 -1.43 13.18
C ASP A 115 -7.84 -0.50 14.24
N TRP A 116 -7.84 0.80 13.96
CA TRP A 116 -8.34 1.84 14.87
C TRP A 116 -9.82 2.17 14.62
N ALA A 117 -10.30 2.01 13.38
CA ALA A 117 -11.63 2.44 12.97
C ALA A 117 -12.69 1.39 13.27
N ASP A 118 -13.57 1.70 14.24
CA ASP A 118 -14.78 0.94 14.51
C ASP A 118 -15.93 1.44 13.61
N ILE A 119 -16.19 0.72 12.52
CA ILE A 119 -17.25 1.09 11.57
C ILE A 119 -18.67 0.90 12.14
N ALA A 120 -18.86 0.04 13.13
CA ALA A 120 -20.16 -0.10 13.79
C ALA A 120 -20.47 1.16 14.62
N SER A 121 -19.48 1.66 15.37
CA SER A 121 -19.58 2.93 16.06
C SER A 121 -19.80 4.11 15.08
N ALA A 122 -19.03 4.17 14.00
CA ALA A 122 -19.18 5.17 12.94
C ALA A 122 -20.59 5.17 12.32
N ALA A 123 -21.13 3.98 12.02
CA ALA A 123 -22.44 3.84 11.38
C ALA A 123 -23.61 4.15 12.29
N LEU A 124 -23.54 3.72 13.56
CA LEU A 124 -24.69 3.69 14.47
C LEU A 124 -24.72 4.84 15.49
N LYS A 125 -23.55 5.39 15.85
CA LYS A 125 -23.43 6.37 16.93
C LYS A 125 -22.90 7.73 16.48
N ALA A 126 -22.24 7.84 15.32
CA ALA A 126 -21.67 9.10 14.86
C ALA A 126 -22.75 10.05 14.31
N ASP A 127 -22.53 11.34 14.52
CA ASP A 127 -23.27 12.43 13.88
C ASP A 127 -22.46 12.96 12.68
N PRO A 128 -22.96 12.80 11.42
CA PRO A 128 -22.24 13.25 10.24
C PRO A 128 -21.94 14.76 10.22
N LEU A 129 -22.81 15.59 10.78
CA LEU A 129 -22.59 17.04 10.84
C LEU A 129 -21.46 17.37 11.82
N ALA A 130 -21.51 16.82 13.03
CA ALA A 130 -20.47 17.02 14.03
C ALA A 130 -19.11 16.47 13.58
N ALA A 131 -19.10 15.28 12.96
CA ALA A 131 -17.90 14.69 12.39
C ALA A 131 -17.29 15.54 11.26
N SER A 132 -18.14 16.09 10.37
CA SER A 132 -17.72 17.01 9.32
C SER A 132 -17.11 18.29 9.89
N GLN A 133 -17.75 18.91 10.89
CA GLN A 133 -17.23 20.08 11.56
C GLN A 133 -15.86 19.83 12.21
N LEU A 134 -15.71 18.71 12.90
CA LEU A 134 -14.43 18.30 13.49
C LEU A 134 -13.35 18.11 12.42
N ALA A 135 -13.67 17.43 11.32
CA ALA A 135 -12.74 17.24 10.22
C ALA A 135 -12.32 18.56 9.56
N GLN A 136 -13.24 19.52 9.41
CA GLN A 136 -12.96 20.85 8.86
C GLN A 136 -12.08 21.69 9.79
N GLN A 137 -12.16 21.53 11.09
CA GLN A 137 -11.25 22.17 12.04
C GLN A 137 -9.80 21.68 11.89
N LEU A 138 -9.61 20.40 11.52
CA LEU A 138 -8.30 19.81 11.31
C LEU A 138 -7.73 20.10 9.93
N SER A 139 -8.59 20.18 8.92
CA SER A 139 -8.19 20.42 7.54
C SER A 139 -9.31 21.07 6.73
N PRO A 140 -9.04 22.15 5.97
CA PRO A 140 -10.00 22.79 5.07
C PRO A 140 -10.28 21.97 3.80
N TRP A 141 -10.16 20.66 3.87
CA TRP A 141 -10.37 19.76 2.76
C TRP A 141 -11.83 19.80 2.28
N LYS A 142 -12.03 20.12 1.00
CA LYS A 142 -13.38 20.33 0.42
C LYS A 142 -14.31 19.11 0.51
N HIS A 143 -13.76 17.92 0.64
CA HIS A 143 -14.52 16.68 0.79
C HIS A 143 -14.80 16.31 2.25
N ASN A 144 -14.57 17.22 3.19
CA ASN A 144 -15.04 17.10 4.57
C ASN A 144 -16.46 17.68 4.75
N SER A 145 -17.35 17.49 3.77
CA SER A 145 -18.72 18.00 3.84
C SER A 145 -19.65 17.06 4.62
N ALA A 146 -20.64 17.64 5.31
CA ALA A 146 -21.64 16.84 6.04
C ALA A 146 -22.42 15.88 5.12
N GLN A 147 -22.62 16.27 3.86
CA GLN A 147 -23.28 15.43 2.87
C GLN A 147 -22.46 14.17 2.55
N GLU A 148 -21.15 14.29 2.32
CA GLU A 148 -20.27 13.15 2.08
C GLU A 148 -20.20 12.23 3.29
N PHE A 149 -20.13 12.79 4.49
CA PHE A 149 -20.13 12.02 5.73
C PHE A 149 -21.42 11.24 5.91
N ALA A 150 -22.59 11.85 5.64
CA ALA A 150 -23.88 11.17 5.69
C ALA A 150 -23.99 10.04 4.65
N GLN A 151 -23.48 10.25 3.44
CA GLN A 151 -23.46 9.22 2.39
C GLN A 151 -22.58 8.02 2.79
N VAL A 152 -21.39 8.28 3.33
CA VAL A 152 -20.52 7.20 3.80
C VAL A 152 -21.16 6.47 4.98
N GLN A 153 -21.74 7.18 5.95
CA GLN A 153 -22.45 6.55 7.06
C GLN A 153 -23.58 5.62 6.59
N ALA A 154 -24.38 6.06 5.61
CA ALA A 154 -25.41 5.21 5.02
C ALA A 154 -24.84 3.96 4.33
N ARG A 155 -23.69 4.10 3.66
CA ARG A 155 -22.96 2.97 3.07
C ARG A 155 -22.47 1.99 4.13
N LEU A 156 -21.91 2.48 5.24
CA LEU A 156 -21.45 1.65 6.35
C LEU A 156 -22.61 0.88 7.00
N LYS A 157 -23.79 1.50 7.17
CA LYS A 157 -25.00 0.82 7.68
C LYS A 157 -25.37 -0.38 6.80
N LYS A 158 -25.41 -0.19 5.47
CA LYS A 158 -25.68 -1.30 4.52
C LYS A 158 -24.61 -2.39 4.58
N LEU A 159 -23.34 -2.02 4.77
CA LEU A 159 -22.25 -2.98 4.90
C LEU A 159 -22.42 -3.86 6.15
N ILE A 160 -22.79 -3.25 7.27
CA ILE A 160 -23.05 -3.97 8.53
C ILE A 160 -24.28 -4.88 8.38
N GLU A 161 -25.37 -4.38 7.79
CA GLU A 161 -26.60 -5.16 7.54
C GLU A 161 -26.35 -6.39 6.65
N SER A 162 -25.42 -6.28 5.70
CA SER A 162 -25.02 -7.40 4.82
C SER A 162 -24.13 -8.44 5.50
N GLY A 163 -23.56 -8.15 6.67
CA GLY A 163 -22.55 -8.98 7.34
C GLY A 163 -21.17 -9.02 6.65
N GLN A 164 -20.99 -8.29 5.57
CA GLN A 164 -19.75 -8.28 4.78
C GLN A 164 -18.84 -7.12 5.21
N LEU A 165 -18.27 -7.22 6.39
CA LEU A 165 -17.42 -6.15 6.95
C LEU A 165 -16.07 -5.98 6.22
N GLY A 166 -15.61 -7.01 5.50
CA GLY A 166 -14.35 -6.96 4.76
C GLY A 166 -13.15 -6.58 5.65
N PRO A 167 -12.31 -5.62 5.24
CA PRO A 167 -11.14 -5.21 6.01
C PRO A 167 -11.48 -4.55 7.35
N PHE A 168 -12.74 -4.16 7.54
CA PHE A 168 -13.25 -3.60 8.78
C PHE A 168 -13.78 -4.64 9.77
N ALA A 169 -13.70 -5.92 9.46
CA ALA A 169 -13.96 -7.00 10.43
C ALA A 169 -12.84 -7.06 11.49
N SER A 170 -12.30 -5.90 11.84
CA SER A 170 -11.28 -5.72 12.85
C SER A 170 -11.88 -5.90 14.24
N GLY A 171 -11.09 -5.76 15.23
CA GLY A 171 -11.44 -6.08 16.62
C GLY A 171 -10.72 -7.33 17.07
N TYR A 172 -9.92 -7.89 16.22
CA TYR A 172 -9.17 -9.08 16.54
C TYR A 172 -8.04 -8.79 17.56
N TRP A 173 -7.59 -7.55 17.65
CA TRP A 173 -6.64 -7.14 18.67
C TRP A 173 -7.27 -7.03 20.07
N GLY A 174 -8.54 -6.58 20.16
CA GLY A 174 -9.24 -6.37 21.42
C GLY A 174 -8.52 -5.43 22.40
N HIS A 175 -7.53 -4.67 21.91
CA HIS A 175 -6.70 -3.84 22.75
C HIS A 175 -7.38 -2.50 23.06
N PRO A 176 -7.47 -2.06 24.31
CA PRO A 176 -8.20 -0.85 24.69
C PRO A 176 -7.63 0.44 24.09
N ALA A 177 -6.38 0.45 23.65
CA ALA A 177 -5.79 1.59 22.93
C ALA A 177 -6.39 1.77 21.51
N PHE A 178 -6.94 0.74 20.89
CA PHE A 178 -7.62 0.82 19.59
C PHE A 178 -9.09 1.25 19.77
N HIS A 179 -9.26 2.43 20.35
CA HIS A 179 -10.56 3.00 20.63
C HIS A 179 -10.60 4.47 20.20
N LEU A 180 -11.52 4.78 19.29
CA LEU A 180 -11.79 6.14 18.83
C LEU A 180 -13.24 6.53 19.13
N GLU A 181 -13.46 7.82 19.35
CA GLU A 181 -14.80 8.37 19.50
C GLU A 181 -15.63 8.17 18.20
N PRO A 182 -16.98 8.03 18.28
CA PRO A 182 -17.82 7.73 17.12
C PRO A 182 -17.61 8.66 15.92
N ASN A 183 -17.51 9.97 16.17
CA ASN A 183 -17.30 10.95 15.10
C ASN A 183 -15.92 10.81 14.45
N VAL A 184 -14.90 10.47 15.23
CA VAL A 184 -13.54 10.20 14.73
C VAL A 184 -13.50 8.90 13.92
N ASN A 185 -14.23 7.87 14.35
CA ASN A 185 -14.43 6.65 13.58
C ASN A 185 -15.07 6.92 12.22
N LEU A 186 -16.05 7.83 12.16
CA LEU A 186 -16.66 8.21 10.89
C LEU A 186 -15.70 9.00 10.00
N ILE A 187 -14.88 9.91 10.57
CA ILE A 187 -13.83 10.61 9.83
C ILE A 187 -12.85 9.58 9.23
N ALA A 188 -12.37 8.63 10.02
CA ALA A 188 -11.45 7.59 9.57
C ALA A 188 -12.04 6.78 8.41
N ALA A 189 -13.31 6.38 8.50
CA ALA A 189 -13.99 5.64 7.44
C ALA A 189 -14.20 6.47 6.16
N VAL A 190 -14.57 7.75 6.28
CA VAL A 190 -14.71 8.67 5.13
C VAL A 190 -13.37 8.82 4.41
N HIS A 191 -12.31 9.11 5.15
CA HIS A 191 -10.98 9.28 4.60
C HIS A 191 -10.41 7.98 4.00
N TYR A 192 -10.76 6.81 4.55
CA TYR A 192 -10.42 5.53 3.95
C TYR A 192 -10.98 5.40 2.52
N PHE A 193 -12.26 5.70 2.31
CA PHE A 193 -12.84 5.64 0.96
C PHE A 193 -12.25 6.69 0.02
N GLN A 194 -11.97 7.89 0.53
CA GLN A 194 -11.30 8.93 -0.24
C GLN A 194 -9.87 8.51 -0.63
N ALA A 195 -9.14 7.87 0.28
CA ALA A 195 -7.80 7.35 0.01
C ALA A 195 -7.79 6.31 -1.12
N LEU A 196 -8.76 5.39 -1.16
CA LEU A 196 -8.91 4.44 -2.26
C LEU A 196 -9.10 5.15 -3.61
N ASP A 197 -9.92 6.21 -3.66
CA ASP A 197 -10.13 6.97 -4.89
C ASP A 197 -8.88 7.76 -5.30
N HIS A 198 -8.18 8.36 -4.35
CA HIS A 198 -6.93 9.07 -4.62
C HIS A 198 -5.81 8.15 -5.08
N GLN A 199 -5.66 6.98 -4.46
CA GLN A 199 -4.71 5.95 -4.90
C GLN A 199 -4.96 5.58 -6.37
N ARG A 200 -6.22 5.36 -6.75
CA ARG A 200 -6.60 5.07 -8.14
C ARG A 200 -6.20 6.20 -9.10
N LYS A 201 -6.37 7.46 -8.68
CA LYS A 201 -5.98 8.63 -9.50
C LYS A 201 -4.46 8.76 -9.64
N ILE A 202 -3.72 8.56 -8.55
CA ILE A 202 -2.26 8.66 -8.55
C ILE A 202 -1.64 7.55 -9.40
N ASN A 203 -2.18 6.33 -9.33
CA ASN A 203 -1.71 5.22 -10.14
C ASN A 203 -1.86 5.44 -11.66
N LYS A 204 -2.70 6.39 -12.09
CA LYS A 204 -2.75 6.80 -13.51
C LYS A 204 -1.43 7.44 -13.97
N ILE A 205 -0.72 8.15 -13.10
CA ILE A 205 0.60 8.73 -13.42
C ILE A 205 1.57 7.59 -13.76
N VAL A 206 1.60 6.56 -12.91
CA VAL A 206 2.43 5.36 -13.14
C VAL A 206 2.05 4.68 -14.45
N SER A 207 0.73 4.58 -14.76
CA SER A 207 0.26 3.97 -16.01
C SER A 207 0.61 4.80 -17.25
N ILE A 208 0.59 6.12 -17.16
CA ILE A 208 0.92 7.02 -18.28
C ILE A 208 2.41 6.90 -18.61
N LEU A 209 3.27 6.95 -17.58
CA LEU A 209 4.72 6.95 -17.74
C LEU A 209 5.29 5.53 -17.95
N GLY A 210 4.70 4.53 -17.34
CA GLY A 210 5.14 3.12 -17.37
C GLY A 210 4.26 2.19 -18.21
N SER A 211 3.27 2.72 -18.94
CA SER A 211 2.26 2.01 -19.76
C SER A 211 1.27 1.15 -19.00
N LYS A 212 1.57 0.75 -17.77
CA LYS A 212 0.74 -0.13 -16.96
C LYS A 212 1.02 0.06 -15.46
N THR A 213 0.01 -0.16 -14.64
CA THR A 213 0.13 -0.41 -13.20
C THR A 213 -0.87 -1.49 -12.79
N PRO A 214 -0.53 -2.43 -11.90
CA PRO A 214 0.81 -2.74 -11.41
C PRO A 214 1.70 -3.32 -12.50
N HIS A 215 3.00 -3.31 -12.25
CA HIS A 215 4.04 -3.85 -13.12
C HIS A 215 4.15 -3.10 -14.44
N ILE A 216 4.96 -2.07 -14.44
CA ILE A 216 5.29 -1.29 -15.64
C ILE A 216 5.78 -2.19 -16.77
N GLN A 217 5.44 -1.88 -18.01
CA GLN A 217 5.74 -2.71 -19.19
C GLN A 217 6.81 -2.12 -20.09
N ARG A 218 7.16 -0.86 -19.91
CA ARG A 218 8.25 -0.23 -20.66
C ARG A 218 9.46 -0.09 -19.79
N SER A 219 10.65 -0.40 -20.36
CA SER A 219 11.88 0.14 -19.80
C SER A 219 11.84 1.65 -19.97
N GLU A 220 12.32 2.37 -18.99
CA GLU A 220 12.33 3.84 -19.01
C GLU A 220 13.15 4.39 -20.18
N GLU A 221 14.12 3.65 -20.71
CA GLU A 221 14.86 3.97 -21.91
C GLU A 221 13.96 4.09 -23.15
N HIS A 222 12.97 3.21 -23.32
CA HIS A 222 12.05 3.26 -24.46
C HIS A 222 11.02 4.39 -24.36
N THR A 223 10.74 4.92 -23.18
CA THR A 223 9.81 6.05 -23.04
C THR A 223 10.42 7.36 -23.55
N SER A 224 11.73 7.53 -23.45
CA SER A 224 12.42 8.71 -23.95
C SER A 224 12.61 8.69 -25.48
N GLU A 225 12.78 7.50 -26.07
CA GLU A 225 12.94 7.34 -27.53
C GLU A 225 11.63 7.52 -28.30
N LEU A 226 10.50 7.03 -27.74
CA LEU A 226 9.19 7.17 -28.39
C LEU A 226 8.61 8.58 -28.35
N GLN A 227 9.15 9.46 -27.52
CA GLN A 227 8.77 10.88 -27.42
C GLN A 227 9.70 11.80 -28.21
N SER A 228 10.75 11.27 -28.83
CA SER A 228 11.61 12.05 -29.74
C SER A 228 10.91 12.22 -31.09
N PRO A 229 10.69 13.48 -31.54
CA PRO A 229 10.07 13.75 -32.87
C PRO A 229 10.88 13.21 -34.05
N THR A 230 12.08 12.69 -33.81
CA THR A 230 12.99 12.20 -34.87
C THR A 230 12.84 10.71 -35.16
N SER A 231 11.95 9.99 -34.50
CA SER A 231 11.70 8.57 -34.80
C SER A 231 10.51 8.30 -35.72
N ILE A 232 9.95 9.37 -36.37
CA ILE A 232 8.95 9.26 -37.43
C ILE A 232 9.58 9.81 -38.69
N SER A 233 10.40 9.02 -39.36
CA SER A 233 10.79 9.21 -40.76
C SER A 233 10.81 7.86 -41.45
#